data_985cd38412cdc5f207f8e275e444bebb
#
_entry.id   985cd38412cdc5f207f8e275e444bebb
#
_cell.length_a   1.000
_cell.length_b   1.000
_cell.length_c   1.000
_cell.angle_alpha   90.00
_cell.angle_beta   90.00
_cell.angle_gamma   90.00
#
_symmetry.space_group_name_H-M   'P 1'
#
loop_
_entity.id
_entity.type
_entity.pdbx_description
1 polymer ?
#
loop_
_entity_poly.entity_id
_entity_poly.type
_entity_poly.pdbx_seq_one_letter_code
_entity_poly.pdbx_strand_id
1 'polypeptide(L)'
;MDANRMNRRQFIKVSGATAAAAAAGVEGILAARRAPAYAQGVTLNMVRWADFVPASDKLLREELLPKAEKALKATIKLETINANDIQSKITAAIEGNSGPDIIMTQHNWQHLYEKGVVEVGDVAEKIAKAQGGFYKQSRDVATSGGKFIAVPWSVVGLMIAYRKSWLAEEGATKFPTTWEEYRAVGKKLKAKGRPIGQTMGHTFGDAPAFSYPYLWSWGGAEVDTKGKVVLNSKETLESVKFMTAFWKDAHDEGGLAWDDSNNNRAFLSGSICATLNGASIYIESLRKPDQYKTDKGEQMKTDILHATLPKGPKGQFAYHVPFSHMVMKYGKNQKLAKDLLLWLGTKENFEPWFLSQKGFSVGPTTEWEKHPIWKDDPIMLPYKD
;
A
#
# COMPACT_ATOMS: atom_id res chain seq x y z
N MET A 1 18.42 -49.56 24.49
CA MET A 1 18.01 -49.85 23.09
C MET A 1 18.46 -48.71 22.20
N ASP A 2 19.25 -49.06 21.19
CA ASP A 2 20.22 -48.21 20.52
C ASP A 2 19.72 -46.94 19.85
N ALA A 3 20.34 -45.80 20.18
CA ALA A 3 20.32 -44.59 19.42
C ALA A 3 21.02 -44.83 18.07
N ASN A 4 20.27 -44.71 16.99
CA ASN A 4 20.67 -44.94 15.62
C ASN A 4 21.83 -43.98 15.26
N ARG A 5 23.07 -44.42 15.34
CA ARG A 5 24.28 -43.72 14.89
C ARG A 5 24.28 -43.70 13.37
N MET A 6 23.84 -42.62 12.78
CA MET A 6 24.01 -42.33 11.35
C MET A 6 25.50 -42.39 11.02
N ASN A 7 25.89 -43.21 10.04
CA ASN A 7 27.30 -43.32 9.65
C ASN A 7 27.73 -42.07 8.83
N ARG A 8 29.04 -41.83 8.79
CA ARG A 8 29.64 -40.62 8.16
C ARG A 8 29.23 -40.43 6.69
N ARG A 9 28.99 -41.52 5.95
CA ARG A 9 28.50 -41.45 4.56
C ARG A 9 27.05 -41.05 4.45
N GLN A 10 26.19 -41.45 5.38
CA GLN A 10 24.78 -41.03 5.44
C GLN A 10 24.68 -39.57 5.84
N PHE A 11 25.53 -39.14 6.79
CA PHE A 11 25.61 -37.73 7.19
C PHE A 11 26.04 -36.81 6.01
N ILE A 12 27.07 -37.20 5.24
CA ILE A 12 27.56 -36.45 4.07
C ILE A 12 26.49 -36.39 2.96
N LYS A 13 25.74 -37.46 2.71
CA LYS A 13 24.66 -37.49 1.72
C LYS A 13 23.47 -36.59 2.12
N VAL A 14 23.11 -36.60 3.41
CA VAL A 14 22.04 -35.74 3.94
C VAL A 14 22.50 -34.28 3.95
N SER A 15 23.73 -33.99 4.37
CA SER A 15 24.30 -32.64 4.38
C SER A 15 24.49 -32.07 2.98
N GLY A 16 24.89 -32.88 2.01
CA GLY A 16 25.05 -32.48 0.61
C GLY A 16 23.71 -32.15 -0.06
N ALA A 17 22.66 -32.93 0.19
CA ALA A 17 21.32 -32.68 -0.32
C ALA A 17 20.69 -31.43 0.31
N THR A 18 20.98 -31.15 1.59
CA THR A 18 20.50 -29.96 2.31
C THR A 18 21.21 -28.71 1.81
N ALA A 19 22.50 -28.78 1.50
CA ALA A 19 23.24 -27.63 0.95
C ALA A 19 22.78 -27.26 -0.47
N ALA A 20 22.49 -28.26 -1.33
CA ALA A 20 21.94 -28.01 -2.67
C ALA A 20 20.54 -27.42 -2.65
N ALA A 21 19.66 -27.88 -1.77
CA ALA A 21 18.30 -27.30 -1.59
C ALA A 21 18.37 -25.88 -1.00
N ALA A 22 19.34 -25.60 -0.14
CA ALA A 22 19.54 -24.26 0.43
C ALA A 22 20.05 -23.24 -0.62
N ALA A 23 20.80 -23.69 -1.63
CA ALA A 23 21.29 -22.83 -2.71
C ALA A 23 20.23 -22.52 -3.78
N ALA A 24 19.23 -23.39 -3.96
CA ALA A 24 18.22 -23.27 -4.99
C ALA A 24 17.01 -22.39 -4.61
N GLY A 25 16.86 -22.01 -3.34
CA GLY A 25 15.73 -21.17 -2.87
C GLY A 25 14.36 -21.84 -3.11
N VAL A 26 13.31 -21.00 -3.24
CA VAL A 26 11.93 -21.48 -3.47
C VAL A 26 11.79 -22.24 -4.78
N GLU A 27 12.51 -21.84 -5.83
CA GLU A 27 12.50 -22.56 -7.11
C GLU A 27 12.98 -24.00 -6.96
N GLY A 28 14.04 -24.23 -6.19
CA GLY A 28 14.52 -25.57 -5.88
C GLY A 28 13.53 -26.37 -5.00
N ILE A 29 12.83 -25.72 -4.09
CA ILE A 29 11.77 -26.32 -3.27
C ILE A 29 10.60 -26.75 -4.14
N LEU A 30 10.14 -25.89 -5.03
CA LEU A 30 9.03 -26.16 -5.94
C LEU A 30 9.39 -27.28 -6.93
N ALA A 31 10.60 -27.22 -7.52
CA ALA A 31 11.08 -28.25 -8.45
C ALA A 31 11.27 -29.62 -7.76
N ALA A 32 11.78 -29.63 -6.54
CA ALA A 32 11.98 -30.85 -5.76
C ALA A 32 10.70 -31.38 -5.10
N ARG A 33 9.59 -30.61 -5.07
CA ARG A 33 8.35 -30.89 -4.34
C ARG A 33 8.59 -31.26 -2.85
N ARG A 34 9.67 -30.74 -2.25
CA ARG A 34 10.08 -30.99 -0.86
C ARG A 34 10.52 -29.71 -0.20
N ALA A 35 9.95 -29.41 0.96
CA ALA A 35 10.41 -28.29 1.78
C ALA A 35 11.77 -28.57 2.41
N PRO A 36 12.59 -27.54 2.67
CA PRO A 36 13.82 -27.69 3.43
C PRO A 36 13.56 -28.30 4.81
N ALA A 37 14.46 -29.16 5.28
CA ALA A 37 14.31 -29.80 6.60
C ALA A 37 14.23 -28.81 7.76
N TYR A 38 14.83 -27.61 7.62
CA TYR A 38 14.80 -26.56 8.63
C TYR A 38 13.42 -25.90 8.81
N ALA A 39 12.51 -26.05 7.84
CA ALA A 39 11.18 -25.46 7.91
C ALA A 39 10.17 -26.30 8.70
N GLN A 40 10.48 -27.57 8.99
CA GLN A 40 9.55 -28.45 9.69
C GLN A 40 9.33 -28.01 11.14
N GLY A 41 8.05 -27.73 11.50
CA GLY A 41 7.65 -27.29 12.85
C GLY A 41 8.00 -25.85 13.18
N VAL A 42 8.50 -25.06 12.22
CA VAL A 42 8.79 -23.63 12.42
C VAL A 42 7.52 -22.81 12.25
N THR A 43 7.34 -21.82 13.12
CA THR A 43 6.31 -20.80 12.98
C THR A 43 6.95 -19.47 12.59
N LEU A 44 6.44 -18.85 11.52
CA LEU A 44 6.73 -17.46 11.16
C LEU A 44 5.55 -16.58 11.60
N ASN A 45 5.88 -15.45 12.20
CA ASN A 45 4.89 -14.42 12.55
C ASN A 45 5.02 -13.24 11.58
N MET A 46 3.92 -12.91 10.92
CA MET A 46 3.83 -11.83 9.95
C MET A 46 2.83 -10.78 10.40
N VAL A 47 3.21 -9.51 10.35
CA VAL A 47 2.32 -8.38 10.61
C VAL A 47 2.12 -7.58 9.33
N ARG A 48 0.87 -7.26 9.06
CA ARG A 48 0.46 -6.38 7.96
C ARG A 48 -0.59 -5.38 8.44
N TRP A 49 -0.79 -4.31 7.69
CA TRP A 49 -1.94 -3.44 7.90
C TRP A 49 -3.25 -4.18 7.59
N ALA A 50 -4.33 -3.76 8.24
CA ALA A 50 -5.67 -4.21 7.91
C ALA A 50 -6.12 -3.52 6.61
N ASP A 51 -6.27 -4.28 5.54
CA ASP A 51 -6.51 -3.77 4.19
C ASP A 51 -7.91 -3.13 4.07
N PHE A 52 -8.01 -2.01 3.34
CA PHE A 52 -9.30 -1.38 3.03
C PHE A 52 -10.15 -2.19 2.03
N VAL A 53 -9.57 -3.22 1.41
CA VAL A 53 -10.29 -4.23 0.64
C VAL A 53 -10.29 -5.55 1.42
N PRO A 54 -11.26 -5.79 2.33
CA PRO A 54 -11.24 -6.96 3.23
C PRO A 54 -11.20 -8.32 2.52
N ALA A 55 -11.63 -8.37 1.26
CA ALA A 55 -11.55 -9.57 0.44
C ALA A 55 -10.10 -10.04 0.22
N SER A 56 -9.14 -9.13 0.15
CA SER A 56 -7.72 -9.46 -0.03
C SER A 56 -7.08 -10.05 1.22
N ASP A 57 -7.43 -9.53 2.41
CA ASP A 57 -6.99 -10.09 3.68
C ASP A 57 -7.60 -11.48 3.91
N LYS A 58 -8.87 -11.66 3.54
CA LYS A 58 -9.54 -12.96 3.58
C LYS A 58 -8.85 -13.97 2.67
N LEU A 59 -8.61 -13.62 1.40
CA LEU A 59 -7.90 -14.47 0.43
C LEU A 59 -6.51 -14.86 0.94
N LEU A 60 -5.77 -13.89 1.48
CA LEU A 60 -4.44 -14.13 2.03
C LEU A 60 -4.49 -15.17 3.16
N ARG A 61 -5.42 -15.01 4.13
CA ARG A 61 -5.55 -15.90 5.29
C ARG A 61 -6.07 -17.30 4.95
N GLU A 62 -7.11 -17.36 4.11
CA GLU A 62 -7.87 -18.61 3.90
C GLU A 62 -7.31 -19.42 2.73
N GLU A 63 -6.57 -18.83 1.79
CA GLU A 63 -6.08 -19.51 0.61
C GLU A 63 -4.57 -19.45 0.42
N LEU A 64 -3.98 -18.24 0.37
CA LEU A 64 -2.58 -18.10 -0.02
C LEU A 64 -1.63 -18.59 1.08
N LEU A 65 -1.82 -18.17 2.33
CA LEU A 65 -0.97 -18.62 3.42
C LEU A 65 -1.06 -20.12 3.68
N PRO A 66 -2.24 -20.78 3.67
CA PRO A 66 -2.31 -22.24 3.74
C PRO A 66 -1.59 -22.97 2.59
N LYS A 67 -1.59 -22.40 1.37
CA LYS A 67 -0.79 -22.94 0.25
C LYS A 67 0.71 -22.78 0.51
N ALA A 68 1.12 -21.60 1.01
CA ALA A 68 2.51 -21.33 1.38
C ALA A 68 3.00 -22.25 2.53
N GLU A 69 2.18 -22.47 3.56
CA GLU A 69 2.47 -23.40 4.67
C GLU A 69 2.76 -24.81 4.17
N LYS A 70 1.95 -25.32 3.24
CA LYS A 70 2.16 -26.62 2.61
C LYS A 70 3.45 -26.65 1.78
N ALA A 71 3.71 -25.61 0.98
CA ALA A 71 4.88 -25.51 0.12
C ALA A 71 6.18 -25.42 0.94
N LEU A 72 6.17 -24.63 2.01
CA LEU A 72 7.33 -24.35 2.85
C LEU A 72 7.44 -25.27 4.07
N LYS A 73 6.41 -26.08 4.37
CA LYS A 73 6.28 -26.94 5.56
C LYS A 73 6.48 -26.17 6.88
N ALA A 74 5.93 -24.99 6.95
CA ALA A 74 6.00 -24.09 8.10
C ALA A 74 4.60 -23.60 8.47
N THR A 75 4.41 -23.15 9.69
CA THR A 75 3.20 -22.45 10.12
C THR A 75 3.39 -20.95 9.94
N ILE A 76 2.39 -20.25 9.39
CA ILE A 76 2.43 -18.80 9.18
C ILE A 76 1.29 -18.13 9.94
N LYS A 77 1.63 -17.34 10.95
CA LYS A 77 0.67 -16.57 11.72
C LYS A 77 0.61 -15.15 11.20
N LEU A 78 -0.52 -14.77 10.63
CA LEU A 78 -0.77 -13.41 10.15
C LEU A 78 -1.58 -12.63 11.17
N GLU A 79 -1.01 -11.52 11.64
CA GLU A 79 -1.69 -10.45 12.38
C GLU A 79 -1.93 -9.26 11.44
N THR A 80 -3.13 -8.69 11.47
CA THR A 80 -3.43 -7.42 10.79
C THR A 80 -3.79 -6.36 11.81
N ILE A 81 -3.18 -5.18 11.69
CA ILE A 81 -3.36 -4.05 12.61
C ILE A 81 -3.65 -2.77 11.84
N ASN A 82 -4.10 -1.73 12.54
CA ASN A 82 -4.24 -0.41 11.93
C ASN A 82 -2.87 0.10 11.47
N ALA A 83 -2.83 0.78 10.32
CA ALA A 83 -1.60 1.34 9.77
C ALA A 83 -0.88 2.28 10.75
N ASN A 84 -1.63 3.05 11.52
CA ASN A 84 -1.09 4.00 12.50
C ASN A 84 -0.33 3.32 13.66
N ASP A 85 -0.55 2.03 13.89
CA ASP A 85 0.10 1.26 14.97
C ASP A 85 1.37 0.54 14.50
N ILE A 86 1.62 0.46 13.19
CA ILE A 86 2.73 -0.33 12.63
C ILE A 86 4.08 0.19 13.10
N GLN A 87 4.34 1.50 13.04
CA GLN A 87 5.63 2.07 13.43
C GLN A 87 5.96 1.80 14.90
N SER A 88 4.98 1.99 15.80
CA SER A 88 5.14 1.70 17.22
C SER A 88 5.46 0.22 17.46
N LYS A 89 4.79 -0.67 16.71
CA LYS A 89 5.05 -2.11 16.79
C LYS A 89 6.44 -2.49 16.29
N ILE A 90 6.92 -1.87 15.20
CA ILE A 90 8.29 -2.10 14.68
C ILE A 90 9.30 -1.65 15.73
N THR A 91 9.15 -0.44 16.27
CA THR A 91 10.06 0.12 17.27
C THR A 91 10.14 -0.77 18.49
N ALA A 92 9.00 -1.16 19.07
CA ALA A 92 8.95 -2.05 20.23
C ALA A 92 9.59 -3.43 19.95
N ALA A 93 9.39 -3.97 18.76
CA ALA A 93 9.98 -5.26 18.39
C ALA A 93 11.51 -5.19 18.24
N ILE A 94 12.04 -4.11 17.68
CA ILE A 94 13.50 -3.90 17.53
C ILE A 94 14.14 -3.68 18.90
N GLU A 95 13.56 -2.81 19.74
CA GLU A 95 14.06 -2.52 21.08
C GLU A 95 14.02 -3.76 22.00
N GLY A 96 12.93 -4.52 21.92
CA GLY A 96 12.77 -5.78 22.64
C GLY A 96 13.53 -6.97 22.05
N ASN A 97 14.20 -6.78 20.91
CA ASN A 97 14.91 -7.82 20.15
C ASN A 97 14.08 -9.10 19.95
N SER A 98 12.76 -8.92 19.76
CA SER A 98 11.77 -10.01 19.62
C SER A 98 10.48 -9.49 19.01
N GLY A 99 9.72 -10.36 18.32
CA GLY A 99 8.46 -10.00 17.73
C GLY A 99 8.20 -10.71 16.39
N PRO A 100 7.43 -10.11 15.48
CA PRO A 100 7.15 -10.69 14.16
C PRO A 100 8.42 -10.84 13.32
N ASP A 101 8.51 -11.93 12.54
CA ASP A 101 9.64 -12.19 11.64
C ASP A 101 9.57 -11.32 10.38
N ILE A 102 8.34 -10.99 9.94
CA ILE A 102 8.04 -10.18 8.76
C ILE A 102 7.08 -9.06 9.14
N ILE A 103 7.40 -7.82 8.79
CA ILE A 103 6.54 -6.68 9.04
C ILE A 103 6.35 -5.88 7.75
N MET A 104 5.09 -5.60 7.40
CA MET A 104 4.75 -4.72 6.28
C MET A 104 4.96 -3.26 6.67
N THR A 105 5.55 -2.49 5.77
CA THR A 105 5.74 -1.05 5.89
C THR A 105 5.02 -0.31 4.79
N GLN A 106 4.78 0.96 5.04
CA GLN A 106 4.26 1.94 4.08
C GLN A 106 5.32 3.02 3.82
N HIS A 107 5.19 3.73 2.71
CA HIS A 107 6.06 4.85 2.37
C HIS A 107 7.54 4.43 2.37
N ASN A 108 8.36 5.23 3.03
CA ASN A 108 9.79 5.01 3.21
C ASN A 108 10.17 4.59 4.65
N TRP A 109 9.23 4.04 5.42
CA TRP A 109 9.43 3.72 6.86
C TRP A 109 10.57 2.75 7.10
N GLN A 110 10.84 1.82 6.19
CA GLN A 110 11.96 0.87 6.30
C GLN A 110 13.31 1.56 6.49
N HIS A 111 13.49 2.80 6.00
CA HIS A 111 14.71 3.57 6.22
C HIS A 111 14.92 3.98 7.68
N LEU A 112 13.84 4.16 8.45
CA LEU A 112 13.92 4.43 9.88
C LEU A 112 14.46 3.24 10.67
N TYR A 113 14.32 2.04 10.11
CA TYR A 113 14.59 0.77 10.78
C TYR A 113 15.71 -0.06 10.12
N GLU A 114 16.49 0.54 9.23
CA GLU A 114 17.53 -0.11 8.42
C GLU A 114 18.48 -1.00 9.23
N LYS A 115 18.87 -0.58 10.43
CA LYS A 115 19.77 -1.36 11.30
C LYS A 115 19.10 -2.61 11.88
N GLY A 116 17.77 -2.66 11.93
CA GLY A 116 16.96 -3.74 12.50
C GLY A 116 16.49 -4.79 11.49
N VAL A 117 16.83 -4.62 10.20
CA VAL A 117 16.33 -5.50 9.13
C VAL A 117 17.46 -6.23 8.40
N VAL A 118 17.08 -7.30 7.72
CA VAL A 118 17.99 -8.13 6.91
C VAL A 118 17.97 -7.62 5.47
N GLU A 119 19.12 -7.62 4.82
CA GLU A 119 19.19 -7.39 3.37
C GLU A 119 18.44 -8.49 2.62
N VAL A 120 17.59 -8.10 1.65
CA VAL A 120 16.65 -8.98 0.94
C VAL A 120 16.78 -8.89 -0.59
N GLY A 121 17.94 -8.43 -1.09
CA GLY A 121 18.20 -8.29 -2.52
C GLY A 121 18.09 -9.59 -3.30
N ASP A 122 18.47 -10.70 -2.68
CA ASP A 122 18.34 -12.06 -3.23
C ASP A 122 16.88 -12.44 -3.55
N VAL A 123 15.92 -11.89 -2.84
CA VAL A 123 14.48 -12.07 -3.07
C VAL A 123 13.97 -11.02 -4.06
N ALA A 124 14.22 -9.74 -3.76
CA ALA A 124 13.69 -8.62 -4.51
C ALA A 124 14.13 -8.66 -6.00
N GLU A 125 15.41 -8.93 -6.27
CA GLU A 125 15.91 -8.99 -7.64
C GLU A 125 15.35 -10.18 -8.43
N LYS A 126 15.06 -11.32 -7.79
CA LYS A 126 14.40 -12.44 -8.46
C LYS A 126 12.98 -12.08 -8.90
N ILE A 127 12.21 -11.42 -8.01
CA ILE A 127 10.85 -10.95 -8.34
C ILE A 127 10.92 -9.92 -9.47
N ALA A 128 11.81 -8.92 -9.36
CA ALA A 128 11.98 -7.90 -10.38
C ALA A 128 12.31 -8.50 -11.75
N LYS A 129 13.29 -9.40 -11.81
CA LYS A 129 13.72 -10.06 -13.05
C LYS A 129 12.59 -10.85 -13.70
N ALA A 130 11.77 -11.53 -12.91
CA ALA A 130 10.66 -12.35 -13.42
C ALA A 130 9.48 -11.52 -13.91
N GLN A 131 9.35 -10.23 -13.52
CA GLN A 131 8.17 -9.40 -13.73
C GLN A 131 8.50 -8.04 -14.37
N GLY A 132 9.54 -7.95 -15.19
CA GLY A 132 9.84 -6.76 -15.99
C GLY A 132 10.49 -5.59 -15.23
N GLY A 133 10.84 -5.79 -13.95
CA GLY A 133 11.47 -4.78 -13.09
C GLY A 133 10.49 -4.05 -12.17
N PHE A 134 10.98 -3.62 -11.02
CA PHE A 134 10.23 -2.74 -10.15
C PHE A 134 10.09 -1.34 -10.76
N TYR A 135 8.97 -0.66 -10.49
CA TYR A 135 8.91 0.77 -10.68
C TYR A 135 10.03 1.47 -9.91
N LYS A 136 10.54 2.56 -10.48
CA LYS A 136 11.63 3.33 -9.85
C LYS A 136 11.30 3.68 -8.40
N GLN A 137 10.09 4.17 -8.14
CA GLN A 137 9.65 4.52 -6.79
C GLN A 137 9.64 3.32 -5.84
N SER A 138 9.11 2.16 -6.27
CA SER A 138 9.09 0.95 -5.45
C SER A 138 10.50 0.47 -5.10
N ARG A 139 11.44 0.59 -6.04
CA ARG A 139 12.85 0.29 -5.83
C ARG A 139 13.50 1.30 -4.87
N ASP A 140 13.32 2.59 -5.12
CA ASP A 140 13.99 3.66 -4.35
C ASP A 140 13.60 3.60 -2.86
N VAL A 141 12.31 3.44 -2.55
CA VAL A 141 11.86 3.36 -1.16
C VAL A 141 12.29 2.07 -0.45
N ALA A 142 12.54 1.00 -1.20
CA ALA A 142 12.95 -0.30 -0.65
C ALA A 142 14.46 -0.50 -0.56
N THR A 143 15.28 0.47 -1.04
CA THR A 143 16.74 0.36 -1.08
C THR A 143 17.43 1.43 -0.27
N SER A 144 18.53 1.08 0.40
CA SER A 144 19.44 1.99 1.06
C SER A 144 20.88 1.58 0.75
N GLY A 145 21.72 2.55 0.38
CA GLY A 145 23.11 2.28 -0.01
C GLY A 145 23.25 1.24 -1.12
N GLY A 146 22.28 1.17 -2.04
CA GLY A 146 22.25 0.19 -3.14
C GLY A 146 21.79 -1.22 -2.75
N LYS A 147 21.38 -1.45 -1.50
CA LYS A 147 20.92 -2.75 -0.98
C LYS A 147 19.43 -2.71 -0.69
N PHE A 148 18.69 -3.78 -1.00
CA PHE A 148 17.30 -3.90 -0.61
C PHE A 148 17.17 -4.17 0.88
N ILE A 149 16.52 -3.28 1.60
CA ILE A 149 16.18 -3.37 3.02
C ILE A 149 14.74 -3.81 3.26
N ALA A 150 13.95 -3.91 2.19
CA ALA A 150 12.60 -4.48 2.18
C ALA A 150 12.28 -5.05 0.79
N VAL A 151 11.31 -5.95 0.71
CA VAL A 151 10.79 -6.48 -0.55
C VAL A 151 9.56 -5.66 -0.95
N PRO A 152 9.56 -4.94 -2.09
CA PRO A 152 8.38 -4.23 -2.58
C PRO A 152 7.20 -5.18 -2.76
N TRP A 153 6.00 -4.75 -2.34
CA TRP A 153 4.78 -5.56 -2.41
C TRP A 153 3.74 -4.98 -3.36
N SER A 154 3.35 -3.74 -3.14
CA SER A 154 2.32 -3.08 -3.95
C SER A 154 2.43 -1.56 -3.85
N VAL A 155 1.66 -0.88 -4.67
CA VAL A 155 1.53 0.58 -4.67
C VAL A 155 0.05 0.93 -4.69
N VAL A 156 -0.39 1.85 -3.84
CA VAL A 156 -1.73 2.43 -3.89
C VAL A 156 -1.64 3.82 -4.50
N GLY A 157 -2.28 4.02 -5.64
CA GLY A 157 -2.51 5.34 -6.22
C GLY A 157 -3.59 6.10 -5.46
N LEU A 158 -3.47 7.41 -5.37
CA LEU A 158 -4.45 8.25 -4.70
C LEU A 158 -4.96 9.34 -5.64
N MET A 159 -6.29 9.42 -5.73
CA MET A 159 -6.99 10.36 -6.58
C MET A 159 -8.18 10.97 -5.84
N ILE A 160 -8.73 12.05 -6.35
CA ILE A 160 -9.99 12.58 -5.83
C ILE A 160 -11.13 11.72 -6.35
N ALA A 161 -11.79 10.97 -5.46
CA ALA A 161 -13.11 10.40 -5.71
C ALA A 161 -14.17 11.51 -5.57
N TYR A 162 -15.10 11.62 -6.53
CA TYR A 162 -16.10 12.67 -6.50
C TYR A 162 -17.45 12.25 -7.06
N ARG A 163 -18.51 12.92 -6.62
CA ARG A 163 -19.90 12.77 -7.09
C ARG A 163 -20.07 13.57 -8.38
N LYS A 164 -20.02 12.91 -9.53
CA LYS A 164 -20.12 13.62 -10.83
C LYS A 164 -21.40 14.40 -10.99
N SER A 165 -22.54 13.88 -10.50
CA SER A 165 -23.83 14.55 -10.60
C SER A 165 -23.87 15.86 -9.83
N TRP A 166 -23.31 15.88 -8.62
CA TRP A 166 -23.29 17.07 -7.77
C TRP A 166 -22.39 18.18 -8.34
N LEU A 167 -21.23 17.79 -8.90
CA LEU A 167 -20.36 18.75 -9.58
C LEU A 167 -21.04 19.34 -10.84
N ALA A 168 -21.72 18.48 -11.61
CA ALA A 168 -22.43 18.91 -12.81
C ALA A 168 -23.59 19.90 -12.51
N GLU A 169 -24.29 19.75 -11.37
CA GLU A 169 -25.30 20.70 -10.90
C GLU A 169 -24.72 22.12 -10.69
N GLU A 170 -23.43 22.23 -10.41
CA GLU A 170 -22.73 23.52 -10.25
C GLU A 170 -22.00 23.97 -11.53
N GLY A 171 -22.26 23.32 -12.66
CA GLY A 171 -21.70 23.64 -13.96
C GLY A 171 -20.32 22.99 -14.23
N ALA A 172 -19.81 22.17 -13.32
CA ALA A 172 -18.55 21.45 -13.49
C ALA A 172 -18.79 20.05 -14.11
N THR A 173 -18.87 19.97 -15.43
CA THR A 173 -19.05 18.71 -16.17
C THR A 173 -17.78 17.84 -16.20
N LYS A 174 -16.62 18.43 -15.86
CA LYS A 174 -15.34 17.75 -15.61
C LYS A 174 -14.82 18.19 -14.24
N PHE A 175 -13.95 17.39 -13.65
CA PHE A 175 -13.32 17.75 -12.40
C PHE A 175 -12.45 19.02 -12.58
N PRO A 176 -12.46 19.96 -11.61
CA PRO A 176 -11.61 21.16 -11.63
C PRO A 176 -10.14 20.86 -11.83
N THR A 177 -9.46 21.65 -12.65
CA THR A 177 -8.05 21.44 -13.00
C THR A 177 -7.08 22.24 -12.14
N THR A 178 -7.57 23.28 -11.46
CA THR A 178 -6.79 24.13 -10.54
C THR A 178 -7.41 24.14 -9.14
N TRP A 179 -6.58 24.48 -8.14
CA TRP A 179 -7.07 24.62 -6.76
C TRP A 179 -8.11 25.73 -6.62
N GLU A 180 -7.99 26.81 -7.41
CA GLU A 180 -8.95 27.90 -7.43
C GLU A 180 -10.31 27.45 -7.96
N GLU A 181 -10.33 26.71 -9.07
CA GLU A 181 -11.56 26.15 -9.63
C GLU A 181 -12.20 25.16 -8.64
N TYR A 182 -11.39 24.31 -7.99
CA TYR A 182 -11.89 23.34 -7.03
C TYR A 182 -12.47 24.02 -5.79
N ARG A 183 -11.81 25.09 -5.30
CA ARG A 183 -12.36 25.92 -4.21
C ARG A 183 -13.68 26.58 -4.62
N ALA A 184 -13.77 27.11 -5.83
CA ALA A 184 -14.96 27.82 -6.31
C ALA A 184 -16.17 26.88 -6.41
N VAL A 185 -16.02 25.68 -6.98
CA VAL A 185 -17.12 24.70 -7.05
C VAL A 185 -17.44 24.13 -5.68
N GLY A 186 -16.42 23.83 -4.86
CA GLY A 186 -16.59 23.33 -3.49
C GLY A 186 -17.35 24.30 -2.59
N LYS A 187 -17.12 25.62 -2.74
CA LYS A 187 -17.85 26.64 -2.00
C LYS A 187 -19.35 26.62 -2.32
N LYS A 188 -19.73 26.48 -3.59
CA LYS A 188 -21.12 26.33 -4.00
C LYS A 188 -21.76 25.06 -3.45
N LEU A 189 -21.04 23.94 -3.49
CA LEU A 189 -21.50 22.66 -2.96
C LEU A 189 -21.65 22.70 -1.45
N LYS A 190 -20.69 23.28 -0.71
CA LYS A 190 -20.79 23.45 0.76
C LYS A 190 -22.02 24.28 1.15
N ALA A 191 -22.34 25.33 0.41
CA ALA A 191 -23.55 26.15 0.64
C ALA A 191 -24.85 25.34 0.48
N LYS A 192 -24.83 24.22 -0.23
CA LYS A 192 -25.94 23.26 -0.39
C LYS A 192 -25.86 22.07 0.60
N GLY A 193 -24.97 22.13 1.60
CA GLY A 193 -24.78 21.04 2.56
C GLY A 193 -23.99 19.84 2.01
N ARG A 194 -23.22 20.02 0.93
CA ARG A 194 -22.44 18.99 0.26
C ARG A 194 -20.95 19.39 0.22
N PRO A 195 -20.26 19.55 1.37
CA PRO A 195 -18.88 20.01 1.42
C PRO A 195 -17.91 19.01 0.77
N ILE A 196 -16.70 19.47 0.47
CA ILE A 196 -15.55 18.59 0.23
C ILE A 196 -15.15 17.98 1.57
N GLY A 197 -14.88 16.69 1.62
CA GLY A 197 -14.32 16.04 2.78
C GLY A 197 -12.88 15.66 2.53
N GLN A 198 -11.98 16.06 3.41
CA GLN A 198 -10.58 15.70 3.30
C GLN A 198 -10.05 15.27 4.65
N THR A 199 -9.43 14.08 4.69
CA THR A 199 -8.72 13.60 5.87
C THR A 199 -7.48 14.47 6.10
N MET A 200 -7.43 15.14 7.26
CA MET A 200 -6.31 16.00 7.68
C MET A 200 -5.93 15.75 9.16
N GLY A 201 -6.45 14.71 9.77
CA GLY A 201 -6.04 14.27 11.11
C GLY A 201 -4.66 13.61 11.12
N HIS A 202 -4.24 13.16 12.31
CA HIS A 202 -2.94 12.49 12.49
C HIS A 202 -3.00 11.04 11.98
N THR A 203 -2.87 10.88 10.67
CA THR A 203 -2.84 9.58 10.00
C THR A 203 -1.74 9.55 8.94
N PHE A 204 -1.35 8.35 8.48
CA PHE A 204 -0.23 8.17 7.57
C PHE A 204 -0.62 7.91 6.11
N GLY A 205 -1.91 7.78 5.80
CA GLY A 205 -2.42 7.55 4.45
C GLY A 205 -2.83 8.84 3.74
N ASP A 206 -4.10 9.22 3.84
CA ASP A 206 -4.72 10.28 3.05
C ASP A 206 -4.21 11.68 3.40
N ALA A 207 -3.91 11.97 4.68
CA ALA A 207 -3.46 13.30 5.08
C ALA A 207 -2.12 13.70 4.44
N PRO A 208 -1.02 12.93 4.54
CA PRO A 208 0.22 13.25 3.84
C PRO A 208 0.09 13.13 2.32
N ALA A 209 -0.72 12.19 1.82
CA ALA A 209 -0.94 12.01 0.39
C ALA A 209 -1.67 13.19 -0.27
N PHE A 210 -2.44 13.95 0.50
CA PHE A 210 -3.01 15.22 0.05
C PHE A 210 -2.05 16.38 0.28
N SER A 211 -1.48 16.49 1.48
CA SER A 211 -0.73 17.66 1.92
C SER A 211 0.58 17.87 1.15
N TYR A 212 1.33 16.80 0.88
CA TYR A 212 2.61 16.90 0.16
C TYR A 212 2.44 17.33 -1.29
N PRO A 213 1.63 16.68 -2.14
CA PRO A 213 1.41 17.14 -3.50
C PRO A 213 0.81 18.55 -3.56
N TYR A 214 -0.07 18.88 -2.63
CA TYR A 214 -0.62 20.22 -2.51
C TYR A 214 0.52 21.23 -2.26
N LEU A 215 1.37 21.03 -1.24
CA LEU A 215 2.50 21.89 -0.93
C LEU A 215 3.46 22.05 -2.11
N TRP A 216 3.81 20.93 -2.75
CA TRP A 216 4.72 20.94 -3.92
C TRP A 216 4.13 21.70 -5.10
N SER A 217 2.81 21.64 -5.29
CA SER A 217 2.12 22.37 -6.35
C SER A 217 2.23 23.90 -6.20
N TRP A 218 2.49 24.37 -4.99
CA TRP A 218 2.80 25.77 -4.69
C TRP A 218 4.30 26.11 -4.76
N GLY A 219 5.16 25.10 -4.84
CA GLY A 219 6.62 25.23 -4.83
C GLY A 219 7.25 25.17 -3.45
N GLY A 220 6.44 24.87 -2.42
CA GLY A 220 6.97 24.54 -1.08
C GLY A 220 7.54 23.12 -1.06
N ALA A 221 8.44 22.86 -0.12
CA ALA A 221 9.00 21.54 0.14
C ALA A 221 9.43 21.45 1.61
N GLU A 222 9.50 20.20 2.10
CA GLU A 222 9.93 19.92 3.47
C GLU A 222 11.45 20.05 3.58
N VAL A 223 12.14 19.42 2.60
CA VAL A 223 13.60 19.39 2.51
C VAL A 223 14.04 19.60 1.07
N ASP A 224 15.24 20.11 0.88
CA ASP A 224 15.88 20.21 -0.43
C ASP A 224 16.62 18.90 -0.80
N THR A 225 17.21 18.86 -1.98
CA THR A 225 17.98 17.71 -2.49
C THR A 225 19.23 17.38 -1.67
N LYS A 226 19.63 18.24 -0.72
CA LYS A 226 20.75 18.05 0.19
C LYS A 226 20.28 17.65 1.59
N GLY A 227 18.98 17.46 1.81
CA GLY A 227 18.39 17.12 3.10
C GLY A 227 18.26 18.30 4.07
N LYS A 228 18.48 19.54 3.61
CA LYS A 228 18.26 20.73 4.44
C LYS A 228 16.75 21.03 4.51
N VAL A 229 16.24 21.30 5.71
CA VAL A 229 14.84 21.72 5.92
C VAL A 229 14.63 23.09 5.25
N VAL A 230 13.64 23.16 4.35
CA VAL A 230 13.27 24.37 3.58
C VAL A 230 11.78 24.71 3.72
N LEU A 231 11.10 24.08 4.67
CA LEU A 231 9.66 24.25 4.88
C LEU A 231 9.26 25.72 5.15
N ASN A 232 10.12 26.49 5.84
CA ASN A 232 9.88 27.91 6.08
C ASN A 232 10.24 28.75 4.85
N SER A 233 9.35 28.76 3.86
CA SER A 233 9.50 29.52 2.61
C SER A 233 8.26 30.38 2.33
N LYS A 234 8.40 31.35 1.41
CA LYS A 234 7.29 32.17 0.93
C LYS A 234 6.20 31.30 0.28
N GLU A 235 6.62 30.33 -0.51
CA GLU A 235 5.77 29.40 -1.23
C GLU A 235 4.93 28.56 -0.25
N THR A 236 5.52 28.07 0.82
CA THR A 236 4.81 27.38 1.90
C THR A 236 3.80 28.30 2.57
N LEU A 237 4.18 29.52 2.91
CA LEU A 237 3.27 30.49 3.53
C LEU A 237 2.05 30.78 2.63
N GLU A 238 2.25 30.99 1.33
CA GLU A 238 1.13 31.22 0.41
C GLU A 238 0.24 29.98 0.26
N SER A 239 0.82 28.79 0.24
CA SER A 239 0.04 27.55 0.23
C SER A 239 -0.85 27.40 1.47
N VAL A 240 -0.32 27.69 2.66
CA VAL A 240 -1.08 27.64 3.92
C VAL A 240 -2.20 28.68 3.95
N LYS A 241 -1.94 29.91 3.50
CA LYS A 241 -2.97 30.95 3.39
C LYS A 241 -4.11 30.53 2.48
N PHE A 242 -3.80 29.99 1.30
CA PHE A 242 -4.81 29.49 0.38
C PHE A 242 -5.58 28.32 0.98
N MET A 243 -4.89 27.33 1.57
CA MET A 243 -5.54 26.17 2.20
C MET A 243 -6.48 26.59 3.32
N THR A 244 -6.08 27.54 4.17
CA THR A 244 -6.92 28.06 5.24
C THR A 244 -8.22 28.65 4.70
N ALA A 245 -8.13 29.42 3.62
CA ALA A 245 -9.30 30.00 2.98
C ALA A 245 -10.14 28.94 2.25
N PHE A 246 -9.51 27.98 1.57
CA PHE A 246 -10.15 26.87 0.90
C PHE A 246 -10.91 25.98 1.88
N TRP A 247 -10.28 25.68 3.04
CA TRP A 247 -10.92 24.91 4.10
C TRP A 247 -12.20 25.55 4.58
N LYS A 248 -12.13 26.82 4.97
CA LYS A 248 -13.30 27.60 5.42
C LYS A 248 -14.43 27.66 4.39
N ASP A 249 -14.07 27.88 3.13
CA ASP A 249 -15.04 28.06 2.06
C ASP A 249 -15.70 26.75 1.62
N ALA A 250 -14.98 25.63 1.61
CA ALA A 250 -15.44 24.46 0.85
C ALA A 250 -15.41 23.12 1.61
N HIS A 251 -14.62 22.98 2.69
CA HIS A 251 -14.45 21.68 3.34
C HIS A 251 -15.40 21.46 4.52
N ASP A 252 -15.57 20.19 4.87
CA ASP A 252 -16.17 19.76 6.13
C ASP A 252 -15.15 19.93 7.27
N GLU A 253 -15.56 20.60 8.33
CA GLU A 253 -14.69 20.91 9.48
C GLU A 253 -14.22 19.64 10.21
N GLY A 254 -15.04 18.58 10.19
CA GLY A 254 -14.69 17.27 10.81
C GLY A 254 -13.43 16.65 10.24
N GLY A 255 -13.08 16.98 8.99
CA GLY A 255 -11.89 16.48 8.29
C GLY A 255 -10.58 16.71 9.04
N LEU A 256 -10.49 17.74 9.89
CA LEU A 256 -9.29 18.01 10.71
C LEU A 256 -9.00 16.91 11.75
N ALA A 257 -10.01 16.11 12.11
CA ALA A 257 -9.87 15.02 13.08
C ALA A 257 -10.03 13.61 12.44
N TRP A 258 -10.26 13.53 11.14
CA TRP A 258 -10.49 12.25 10.47
C TRP A 258 -9.22 11.42 10.32
N ASP A 259 -9.39 10.11 10.42
CA ASP A 259 -8.44 9.10 9.96
C ASP A 259 -8.77 8.65 8.52
N ASP A 260 -7.96 7.75 7.95
CA ASP A 260 -8.09 7.26 6.57
C ASP A 260 -9.37 6.46 6.29
N SER A 261 -10.24 6.25 7.28
CA SER A 261 -11.53 5.57 7.14
C SER A 261 -12.75 6.48 7.27
N ASN A 262 -12.59 7.67 7.85
CA ASN A 262 -13.70 8.58 8.09
C ASN A 262 -14.22 9.20 6.78
N ASN A 263 -13.33 9.60 5.87
CA ASN A 263 -13.68 10.12 4.56
C ASN A 263 -14.48 9.09 3.73
N ASN A 264 -14.12 7.80 3.80
CA ASN A 264 -14.88 6.73 3.15
C ASN A 264 -16.32 6.68 3.65
N ARG A 265 -16.50 6.70 4.97
CA ARG A 265 -17.83 6.71 5.58
C ARG A 265 -18.63 7.95 5.21
N ALA A 266 -18.01 9.12 5.26
CA ALA A 266 -18.65 10.40 4.92
C ALA A 266 -19.07 10.45 3.44
N PHE A 267 -18.24 9.94 2.53
CA PHE A 267 -18.58 9.90 1.11
C PHE A 267 -19.73 8.91 0.83
N LEU A 268 -19.63 7.69 1.37
CA LEU A 268 -20.61 6.63 1.16
C LEU A 268 -21.95 6.91 1.83
N SER A 269 -21.98 7.73 2.89
CA SER A 269 -23.21 8.23 3.50
C SER A 269 -23.84 9.43 2.74
N GLY A 270 -23.15 9.98 1.73
CA GLY A 270 -23.61 11.16 1.02
C GLY A 270 -23.39 12.49 1.75
N SER A 271 -22.52 12.51 2.78
CA SER A 271 -22.24 13.72 3.55
C SER A 271 -21.27 14.67 2.86
N ILE A 272 -20.45 14.18 1.93
CA ILE A 272 -19.42 14.95 1.22
C ILE A 272 -19.46 14.68 -0.29
N CYS A 273 -19.04 15.68 -1.07
CA CYS A 273 -19.07 15.60 -2.54
C CYS A 273 -17.80 15.00 -3.14
N ALA A 274 -16.67 15.13 -2.49
CA ALA A 274 -15.37 14.70 -2.98
C ALA A 274 -14.37 14.48 -1.83
N THR A 275 -13.38 13.60 -2.05
CA THR A 275 -12.28 13.36 -1.13
C THR A 275 -11.10 12.70 -1.85
N LEU A 276 -9.85 12.95 -1.41
CA LEU A 276 -8.73 12.10 -1.83
C LEU A 276 -8.93 10.68 -1.29
N ASN A 277 -8.72 9.67 -2.12
CA ASN A 277 -8.91 8.27 -1.75
C ASN A 277 -8.16 7.32 -2.69
N GLY A 278 -7.85 6.12 -2.20
CA GLY A 278 -7.22 5.04 -2.95
C GLY A 278 -8.21 4.11 -3.65
N ALA A 279 -9.33 4.57 -4.20
CA ALA A 279 -10.39 3.78 -4.83
C ALA A 279 -11.23 2.90 -3.89
N SER A 280 -10.91 2.79 -2.60
CA SER A 280 -11.64 1.93 -1.65
C SER A 280 -13.13 2.30 -1.55
N ILE A 281 -13.47 3.58 -1.69
CA ILE A 281 -14.86 4.08 -1.76
C ILE A 281 -15.60 3.45 -2.94
N TYR A 282 -15.01 3.51 -4.13
CA TYR A 282 -15.62 2.96 -5.33
C TYR A 282 -15.78 1.44 -5.24
N ILE A 283 -14.74 0.74 -4.80
CA ILE A 283 -14.75 -0.72 -4.63
C ILE A 283 -15.79 -1.16 -3.60
N GLU A 284 -15.93 -0.43 -2.49
CA GLU A 284 -16.99 -0.71 -1.50
C GLU A 284 -18.39 -0.49 -2.07
N SER A 285 -18.58 0.54 -2.90
CA SER A 285 -19.85 0.79 -3.59
C SER A 285 -20.21 -0.30 -4.62
N LEU A 286 -19.19 -0.90 -5.27
CA LEU A 286 -19.36 -2.07 -6.12
C LEU A 286 -19.75 -3.32 -5.33
N ARG A 287 -19.17 -3.49 -4.14
CA ARG A 287 -19.38 -4.65 -3.29
C ARG A 287 -20.76 -4.65 -2.64
N LYS A 288 -21.28 -3.45 -2.31
CA LYS A 288 -22.56 -3.27 -1.63
C LYS A 288 -23.49 -2.31 -2.40
N PRO A 289 -23.88 -2.65 -3.65
CA PRO A 289 -24.61 -1.75 -4.52
C PRO A 289 -26.02 -1.42 -4.01
N ASP A 290 -26.61 -2.28 -3.17
CA ASP A 290 -27.94 -2.05 -2.60
C ASP A 290 -27.89 -1.20 -1.33
N GLN A 291 -26.76 -1.15 -0.65
CA GLN A 291 -26.55 -0.33 0.54
C GLN A 291 -26.26 1.12 0.20
N TYR A 292 -25.46 1.37 -0.84
CA TYR A 292 -24.99 2.70 -1.19
C TYR A 292 -25.74 3.23 -2.41
N LYS A 293 -26.58 4.23 -2.20
CA LYS A 293 -27.44 4.83 -3.22
C LYS A 293 -27.13 6.32 -3.39
N THR A 294 -27.40 6.84 -4.57
CA THR A 294 -27.44 8.26 -4.85
C THR A 294 -28.70 8.89 -4.27
N ASP A 295 -28.78 10.23 -4.27
CA ASP A 295 -29.99 10.98 -3.87
C ASP A 295 -31.23 10.60 -4.72
N LYS A 296 -31.02 10.04 -5.91
CA LYS A 296 -32.06 9.55 -6.82
C LYS A 296 -32.39 8.08 -6.64
N GLY A 297 -31.79 7.40 -5.66
CA GLY A 297 -32.00 5.96 -5.41
C GLY A 297 -31.21 5.04 -6.35
N GLU A 298 -30.40 5.56 -7.24
CA GLU A 298 -29.51 4.78 -8.11
C GLU A 298 -28.31 4.21 -7.32
N GLN A 299 -27.63 3.21 -7.86
CA GLN A 299 -26.41 2.69 -7.23
C GLN A 299 -25.31 3.76 -7.25
N MET A 300 -24.71 4.05 -6.09
CA MET A 300 -23.73 5.13 -5.94
C MET A 300 -22.52 4.99 -6.88
N LYS A 301 -22.10 3.76 -7.19
CA LYS A 301 -21.01 3.49 -8.14
C LYS A 301 -21.19 4.15 -9.51
N THR A 302 -22.43 4.40 -9.93
CA THR A 302 -22.75 5.05 -11.22
C THR A 302 -22.48 6.56 -11.20
N ASP A 303 -22.30 7.14 -10.03
CA ASP A 303 -22.08 8.58 -9.81
C ASP A 303 -20.65 8.91 -9.33
N ILE A 304 -19.81 7.89 -9.08
CA ILE A 304 -18.42 8.09 -8.67
C ILE A 304 -17.53 8.16 -9.91
N LEU A 305 -16.69 9.18 -9.96
CA LEU A 305 -15.55 9.28 -10.87
C LEU A 305 -14.28 9.63 -10.07
N HIS A 306 -13.13 9.48 -10.70
CA HIS A 306 -11.83 9.79 -10.14
C HIS A 306 -11.11 10.84 -10.97
N ALA A 307 -10.35 11.70 -10.31
CA ALA A 307 -9.53 12.72 -10.94
C ALA A 307 -8.20 12.87 -10.19
N THR A 308 -7.17 13.28 -10.91
CA THR A 308 -5.91 13.70 -10.30
C THR A 308 -6.11 14.96 -9.46
N LEU A 309 -5.23 15.17 -8.47
CA LEU A 309 -5.20 16.42 -7.70
C LEU A 309 -5.07 17.63 -8.64
N PRO A 310 -5.75 18.76 -8.34
CA PRO A 310 -5.61 19.98 -9.11
C PRO A 310 -4.17 20.49 -9.17
N LYS A 311 -3.82 21.20 -10.22
CA LYS A 311 -2.53 21.88 -10.32
C LYS A 311 -2.52 23.18 -9.53
N GLY A 312 -1.38 23.49 -8.95
CA GLY A 312 -1.06 24.81 -8.40
C GLY A 312 -0.13 25.63 -9.31
N PRO A 313 0.39 26.74 -8.82
CA PRO A 313 1.27 27.65 -9.60
C PRO A 313 2.54 27.00 -10.15
N LYS A 314 3.02 25.92 -9.53
CA LYS A 314 4.26 25.23 -9.90
C LYS A 314 4.05 23.86 -10.54
N GLY A 315 2.82 23.46 -10.76
CA GLY A 315 2.51 22.23 -11.47
C GLY A 315 1.49 21.37 -10.76
N GLN A 316 1.37 20.14 -11.27
CA GLN A 316 0.49 19.09 -10.75
C GLN A 316 1.35 17.96 -10.22
N PHE A 317 1.04 17.49 -9.04
CA PHE A 317 1.77 16.42 -8.36
C PHE A 317 0.79 15.38 -7.85
N ALA A 318 1.26 14.15 -7.75
CA ALA A 318 0.52 13.02 -7.19
C ALA A 318 1.37 12.33 -6.11
N TYR A 319 0.72 11.61 -5.26
CA TYR A 319 1.34 10.79 -4.24
C TYR A 319 0.91 9.32 -4.41
N HIS A 320 1.84 8.40 -4.18
CA HIS A 320 1.58 6.98 -4.12
C HIS A 320 1.98 6.45 -2.75
N VAL A 321 1.25 5.48 -2.25
CA VAL A 321 1.62 4.76 -1.02
C VAL A 321 2.26 3.44 -1.43
N PRO A 322 3.59 3.33 -1.45
CA PRO A 322 4.27 2.07 -1.65
C PRO A 322 4.22 1.24 -0.38
N PHE A 323 4.02 -0.06 -0.54
CA PHE A 323 4.06 -1.06 0.51
C PHE A 323 5.22 -2.01 0.27
N SER A 324 5.92 -2.36 1.35
CA SER A 324 7.05 -3.29 1.32
C SER A 324 7.02 -4.21 2.54
N HIS A 325 7.70 -5.34 2.49
CA HIS A 325 7.87 -6.24 3.62
C HIS A 325 9.33 -6.27 4.07
N MET A 326 9.57 -5.96 5.33
CA MET A 326 10.87 -6.15 5.99
C MET A 326 10.98 -7.55 6.58
N VAL A 327 12.17 -8.13 6.51
CA VAL A 327 12.54 -9.31 7.29
C VAL A 327 13.37 -8.84 8.49
N MET A 328 12.91 -9.16 9.69
CA MET A 328 13.48 -8.61 10.91
C MET A 328 14.76 -9.35 11.33
N LYS A 329 15.77 -8.59 11.73
CA LYS A 329 17.12 -9.12 12.03
C LYS A 329 17.15 -9.99 13.28
N TYR A 330 16.29 -9.74 14.26
CA TYR A 330 16.16 -10.58 15.47
C TYR A 330 15.49 -11.93 15.19
N GLY A 331 14.80 -12.07 14.04
CA GLY A 331 14.13 -13.32 13.67
C GLY A 331 15.12 -14.46 13.45
N LYS A 332 14.81 -15.62 14.03
CA LYS A 332 15.67 -16.82 13.95
C LYS A 332 15.59 -17.54 12.61
N ASN A 333 14.51 -17.32 11.86
CA ASN A 333 14.18 -18.04 10.63
C ASN A 333 14.20 -17.13 9.40
N GLN A 334 15.20 -16.24 9.31
CA GLN A 334 15.33 -15.22 8.27
C GLN A 334 15.28 -15.80 6.85
N LYS A 335 15.93 -16.94 6.61
CA LYS A 335 15.89 -17.59 5.30
C LYS A 335 14.47 -18.05 4.95
N LEU A 336 13.75 -18.66 5.88
CA LEU A 336 12.36 -19.08 5.65
C LEU A 336 11.42 -17.87 5.45
N ALA A 337 11.67 -16.77 6.16
CA ALA A 337 10.95 -15.51 5.93
C ALA A 337 11.18 -14.96 4.52
N LYS A 338 12.42 -15.00 4.02
CA LYS A 338 12.76 -14.66 2.64
C LYS A 338 12.08 -15.59 1.63
N ASP A 339 12.10 -16.89 1.88
CA ASP A 339 11.47 -17.90 1.02
C ASP A 339 9.94 -17.67 0.95
N LEU A 340 9.30 -17.27 2.06
CA LEU A 340 7.88 -16.90 2.08
C LEU A 340 7.62 -15.66 1.22
N LEU A 341 8.43 -14.61 1.36
CA LEU A 341 8.25 -13.39 0.54
C LEU A 341 8.49 -13.66 -0.94
N LEU A 342 9.45 -14.52 -1.29
CA LEU A 342 9.67 -14.94 -2.67
C LEU A 342 8.48 -15.74 -3.20
N TRP A 343 7.93 -16.68 -2.40
CA TRP A 343 6.76 -17.47 -2.77
C TRP A 343 5.54 -16.59 -3.01
N LEU A 344 5.25 -15.67 -2.09
CA LEU A 344 4.15 -14.71 -2.24
C LEU A 344 4.34 -13.76 -3.43
N GLY A 345 5.60 -13.39 -3.74
CA GLY A 345 5.95 -12.46 -4.81
C GLY A 345 6.06 -13.11 -6.19
N THR A 346 5.92 -14.44 -6.35
CA THR A 346 5.83 -15.04 -7.69
C THR A 346 4.54 -14.60 -8.38
N LYS A 347 4.54 -14.47 -9.71
CA LYS A 347 3.37 -14.04 -10.47
C LYS A 347 2.15 -14.90 -10.16
N GLU A 348 2.30 -16.22 -10.14
CA GLU A 348 1.23 -17.18 -9.87
C GLU A 348 0.57 -16.97 -8.50
N ASN A 349 1.36 -16.69 -7.47
CA ASN A 349 0.85 -16.56 -6.10
C ASN A 349 0.40 -15.12 -5.77
N PHE A 350 0.95 -14.11 -6.45
CA PHE A 350 0.58 -12.72 -6.27
C PHE A 350 -0.71 -12.35 -7.04
N GLU A 351 -0.91 -12.89 -8.25
CA GLU A 351 -2.04 -12.56 -9.11
C GLU A 351 -3.41 -12.71 -8.43
N PRO A 352 -3.74 -13.80 -7.69
CA PRO A 352 -5.01 -13.91 -6.99
C PRO A 352 -5.24 -12.77 -5.98
N TRP A 353 -4.19 -12.38 -5.24
CA TRP A 353 -4.26 -11.24 -4.34
C TRP A 353 -4.47 -9.93 -5.10
N PHE A 354 -3.72 -9.69 -6.17
CA PHE A 354 -3.86 -8.52 -7.03
C PHE A 354 -5.28 -8.40 -7.61
N LEU A 355 -5.85 -9.49 -8.10
CA LEU A 355 -7.23 -9.52 -8.62
C LEU A 355 -8.26 -9.20 -7.54
N SER A 356 -8.04 -9.67 -6.31
CA SER A 356 -8.93 -9.38 -5.18
C SER A 356 -8.96 -7.91 -4.81
N GLN A 357 -7.89 -7.16 -5.13
CA GLN A 357 -7.76 -5.72 -4.91
C GLN A 357 -8.61 -4.86 -5.87
N LYS A 358 -9.05 -5.43 -7.01
CA LYS A 358 -9.85 -4.73 -8.02
C LYS A 358 -9.29 -3.37 -8.46
N GLY A 359 -7.96 -3.24 -8.48
CA GLY A 359 -7.27 -1.99 -8.84
C GLY A 359 -7.01 -1.02 -7.68
N PHE A 360 -7.43 -1.33 -6.43
CA PHE A 360 -7.06 -0.53 -5.26
C PHE A 360 -5.54 -0.49 -5.06
N SER A 361 -4.88 -1.65 -5.13
CA SER A 361 -3.43 -1.77 -5.15
C SER A 361 -2.96 -2.27 -6.51
N VAL A 362 -1.93 -1.63 -7.04
CA VAL A 362 -1.18 -2.08 -8.21
C VAL A 362 0.03 -2.87 -7.75
N GLY A 363 0.44 -3.90 -8.47
CA GLY A 363 1.68 -4.64 -8.18
C GLY A 363 2.91 -3.74 -8.33
N PRO A 364 4.03 -4.08 -7.70
CA PRO A 364 5.20 -3.21 -7.60
C PRO A 364 6.08 -3.21 -8.86
N THR A 365 5.72 -3.99 -9.88
CA THR A 365 6.50 -4.20 -11.10
C THR A 365 5.70 -3.84 -12.35
N THR A 366 6.40 -3.58 -13.46
CA THR A 366 5.80 -3.16 -14.74
C THR A 366 4.94 -4.24 -15.40
N GLU A 367 4.98 -5.48 -14.94
CA GLU A 367 4.12 -6.56 -15.43
C GLU A 367 2.63 -6.27 -15.14
N TRP A 368 2.31 -5.69 -14.00
CA TRP A 368 0.94 -5.51 -13.52
C TRP A 368 0.16 -4.41 -14.23
N GLU A 369 0.84 -3.40 -14.82
CA GLU A 369 0.17 -2.41 -15.70
C GLU A 369 -0.41 -3.02 -16.98
N LYS A 370 0.13 -4.16 -17.41
CA LYS A 370 -0.30 -4.86 -18.65
C LYS A 370 -1.46 -5.80 -18.39
N HIS A 371 -1.84 -6.00 -17.13
CA HIS A 371 -2.85 -6.99 -16.77
C HIS A 371 -4.23 -6.63 -17.35
N PRO A 372 -4.99 -7.62 -17.88
CA PRO A 372 -6.30 -7.40 -18.51
C PRO A 372 -7.34 -6.72 -17.61
N ILE A 373 -7.24 -6.83 -16.27
CA ILE A 373 -8.16 -6.24 -15.29
C ILE A 373 -8.43 -4.75 -15.55
N TRP A 374 -7.46 -4.02 -16.10
CA TRP A 374 -7.59 -2.59 -16.39
C TRP A 374 -8.57 -2.28 -17.52
N LYS A 375 -8.96 -3.31 -18.32
CA LYS A 375 -9.97 -3.18 -19.37
C LYS A 375 -11.38 -3.45 -18.86
N ASP A 376 -11.51 -4.10 -17.71
CA ASP A 376 -12.80 -4.56 -17.19
C ASP A 376 -13.62 -3.41 -16.60
N ASP A 377 -12.93 -2.39 -16.06
CA ASP A 377 -13.56 -1.23 -15.44
C ASP A 377 -12.85 0.08 -15.82
N PRO A 378 -13.38 0.84 -16.80
CA PRO A 378 -12.80 2.11 -17.24
C PRO A 378 -12.69 3.17 -16.13
N ILE A 379 -13.50 3.08 -15.06
CA ILE A 379 -13.44 4.02 -13.92
C ILE A 379 -12.14 3.83 -13.14
N MET A 380 -11.55 2.65 -13.20
CA MET A 380 -10.28 2.32 -12.52
C MET A 380 -9.04 2.64 -13.36
N LEU A 381 -9.17 2.95 -14.65
CA LEU A 381 -8.02 3.27 -15.52
C LEU A 381 -7.11 4.39 -14.97
N PRO A 382 -7.62 5.47 -14.36
CA PRO A 382 -6.75 6.51 -13.80
C PRO A 382 -5.78 6.02 -12.72
N TYR A 383 -6.06 4.89 -12.06
CA TYR A 383 -5.17 4.30 -11.05
C TYR A 383 -4.07 3.43 -11.64
N LYS A 384 -4.19 3.03 -12.90
CA LYS A 384 -3.15 2.30 -13.63
C LYS A 384 -2.01 3.23 -14.07
N ASP A 385 -2.36 4.43 -14.57
CA ASP A 385 -1.45 5.41 -15.17
C ASP A 385 -0.80 6.31 -14.10
#